data_31822588438a015b4804d1088087668d
#
_entry.id   31822588438a015b4804d1088087668d
#
_cell.length_a   1.000
_cell.length_b   1.000
_cell.length_c   1.000
_cell.angle_alpha   90.00
_cell.angle_beta   90.00
_cell.angle_gamma   90.00
#
_symmetry.space_group_name_H-M   'P 1'
#
loop_
_entity.id
_entity.type
_entity.pdbx_description
1 polymer ?
#
loop_
_entity_poly.entity_id
_entity_poly.type
_entity_poly.pdbx_seq_one_letter_code
_entity_poly.pdbx_strand_id
1 'polypeptide(L)'
;MEAKNYNQPVDAALFPEGCPRCSLLKFLLHLVPVALVGLWGAYAAFRVLAYGLGETGLDDYFGFGLWITFDLAVIALGAGAFFTGALRYLLNIDALKNIINLTVVVGFLGYSGAMLVLVLDTGQP
;
A
#
# COMPACT_ATOMS: atom_id res chain seq x y z
N MET A 1 -19.81 26.46 12.29
CA MET A 1 -18.51 25.89 12.73
C MET A 1 -18.77 25.26 14.09
N GLU A 2 -19.01 23.95 14.10
CA GLU A 2 -19.22 23.20 15.34
C GLU A 2 -17.86 22.91 15.95
N ALA A 3 -17.62 23.38 17.16
CA ALA A 3 -16.38 23.21 17.89
C ALA A 3 -16.19 21.69 18.13
N LYS A 4 -15.23 21.10 17.47
CA LYS A 4 -14.85 19.71 17.64
C LYS A 4 -14.43 19.51 19.10
N ASN A 5 -15.25 18.78 19.85
CA ASN A 5 -15.02 18.55 21.27
C ASN A 5 -13.79 17.62 21.43
N TYR A 6 -12.66 18.21 21.77
CA TYR A 6 -11.35 17.51 21.91
C TYR A 6 -11.30 16.55 23.12
N ASN A 7 -12.34 16.53 23.95
CA ASN A 7 -12.39 15.72 25.17
C ASN A 7 -13.04 14.35 25.01
N GLN A 8 -13.36 13.91 23.78
CA GLN A 8 -13.80 12.53 23.58
C GLN A 8 -12.59 11.60 23.66
N PRO A 9 -12.67 10.52 24.45
CA PRO A 9 -11.61 9.52 24.48
C PRO A 9 -11.37 9.01 23.05
N VAL A 10 -10.10 8.90 22.68
CA VAL A 10 -9.64 8.49 21.34
C VAL A 10 -10.33 7.20 20.89
N ASP A 11 -10.66 6.33 21.84
CA ASP A 11 -11.34 5.05 21.61
C ASP A 11 -12.75 5.19 21.02
N ALA A 12 -13.50 6.25 21.39
CA ALA A 12 -14.86 6.49 20.87
C ALA A 12 -14.85 7.03 19.42
N ALA A 13 -13.76 7.70 19.02
CA ALA A 13 -13.59 8.20 17.66
C ALA A 13 -13.11 7.12 16.68
N LEU A 14 -12.37 6.11 17.18
CA LEU A 14 -11.84 5.00 16.39
C LEU A 14 -12.83 3.84 16.23
N PHE A 15 -13.75 3.68 17.17
CA PHE A 15 -14.72 2.58 17.16
C PHE A 15 -16.15 3.15 17.24
N PRO A 16 -16.81 3.42 16.11
CA PRO A 16 -18.21 3.83 16.13
C PRO A 16 -19.07 2.77 16.84
N GLU A 17 -20.01 3.26 17.67
CA GLU A 17 -20.93 2.40 18.41
C GLU A 17 -21.67 1.47 17.46
N GLY A 18 -21.57 0.17 17.71
CA GLY A 18 -22.20 -0.87 16.89
C GLY A 18 -21.25 -1.68 16.00
N CYS A 19 -19.96 -1.36 15.93
CA CYS A 19 -19.01 -2.23 15.24
C CYS A 19 -18.71 -3.49 16.10
N PRO A 20 -18.97 -4.69 15.60
CA PRO A 20 -18.62 -5.92 16.31
C PRO A 20 -17.10 -5.98 16.48
N ARG A 21 -16.62 -6.07 17.71
CA ARG A 21 -15.20 -6.26 17.99
C ARG A 21 -14.74 -7.57 17.37
N CYS A 22 -13.74 -7.53 16.52
CA CYS A 22 -13.17 -8.74 15.96
C CYS A 22 -12.52 -9.56 17.07
N SER A 23 -12.91 -10.83 17.22
CA SER A 23 -12.26 -11.72 18.16
C SER A 23 -10.79 -11.88 17.78
N LEU A 24 -9.91 -11.87 18.78
CA LEU A 24 -8.45 -12.03 18.60
C LEU A 24 -8.13 -13.29 17.78
N LEU A 25 -8.89 -14.36 17.98
CA LEU A 25 -8.74 -15.60 17.22
C LEU A 25 -9.07 -15.41 15.73
N LYS A 26 -10.17 -14.70 15.42
CA LYS A 26 -10.53 -14.41 14.03
C LYS A 26 -9.50 -13.50 13.35
N PHE A 27 -8.97 -12.51 14.07
CA PHE A 27 -7.91 -11.65 13.58
C PHE A 27 -6.65 -12.45 13.26
N LEU A 28 -6.18 -13.29 14.17
CA LEU A 28 -5.02 -14.16 13.96
C LEU A 28 -5.23 -15.14 12.80
N LEU A 29 -6.42 -15.70 12.67
CA LEU A 29 -6.74 -16.63 11.58
C LEU A 29 -6.61 -15.96 10.21
N HIS A 30 -6.94 -14.68 10.10
CA HIS A 30 -6.75 -13.90 8.84
C HIS A 30 -5.32 -13.40 8.69
N LEU A 31 -4.63 -13.12 9.79
CA LEU A 31 -3.26 -12.63 9.77
C LEU A 31 -2.26 -13.70 9.34
N VAL A 32 -2.46 -14.96 9.77
CA VAL A 32 -1.55 -16.08 9.46
C VAL A 32 -1.34 -16.27 7.95
N PRO A 33 -2.37 -16.41 7.10
CA PRO A 33 -2.16 -16.56 5.65
C PRO A 33 -1.47 -15.35 5.03
N VAL A 34 -1.78 -14.14 5.47
CA VAL A 34 -1.13 -12.91 4.98
C VAL A 34 0.35 -12.90 5.38
N ALA A 35 0.66 -13.28 6.62
CA ALA A 35 2.04 -13.37 7.10
C ALA A 35 2.83 -14.46 6.34
N LEU A 36 2.23 -15.61 6.05
CA LEU A 36 2.87 -16.66 5.26
C LEU A 36 3.21 -16.21 3.84
N VAL A 37 2.27 -15.55 3.17
CA VAL A 37 2.51 -14.97 1.83
C VAL A 37 3.58 -13.89 1.90
N GLY A 38 3.55 -13.03 2.93
CA GLY A 38 4.57 -12.01 3.15
C GLY A 38 5.97 -12.59 3.38
N LEU A 39 6.09 -13.64 4.18
CA LEU A 39 7.37 -14.34 4.41
C LEU A 39 7.88 -15.02 3.13
N TRP A 40 6.99 -15.63 2.35
CA TRP A 40 7.36 -16.20 1.07
C TRP A 40 7.87 -15.14 0.10
N GLY A 41 7.17 -14.00 0.02
CA GLY A 41 7.59 -12.86 -0.79
C GLY A 41 8.94 -12.29 -0.34
N ALA A 42 9.16 -12.16 0.96
CA ALA A 42 10.44 -11.71 1.52
C ALA A 42 11.60 -12.68 1.20
N TYR A 43 11.34 -13.99 1.27
CA TYR A 43 12.30 -15.00 0.87
C TYR A 43 12.65 -14.91 -0.62
N ALA A 44 11.64 -14.76 -1.48
CA ALA A 44 11.83 -14.59 -2.92
C ALA A 44 12.63 -13.31 -3.24
N ALA A 45 12.29 -12.20 -2.59
CA ALA A 45 13.02 -10.94 -2.69
C ALA A 45 14.49 -11.08 -2.28
N PHE A 46 14.75 -11.76 -1.17
CA PHE A 46 16.12 -12.05 -0.73
C PHE A 46 16.90 -12.85 -1.76
N ARG A 47 16.27 -13.86 -2.38
CA ARG A 47 16.93 -14.65 -3.43
C ARG A 47 17.29 -13.81 -4.66
N VAL A 48 16.39 -12.95 -5.11
CA VAL A 48 16.65 -12.04 -6.24
C VAL A 48 17.80 -11.09 -5.94
N LEU A 49 17.87 -10.52 -4.74
CA LEU A 49 18.95 -9.63 -4.33
C LEU A 49 20.30 -10.36 -4.18
N ALA A 50 20.27 -11.63 -3.74
CA ALA A 50 21.50 -12.41 -3.51
C ALA A 50 22.05 -13.05 -4.78
N TYR A 51 21.20 -13.51 -5.69
CA TYR A 51 21.57 -14.31 -6.86
C TYR A 51 21.28 -13.59 -8.19
N GLY A 52 20.64 -12.44 -8.14
CA GLY A 52 20.29 -11.65 -9.33
C GLY A 52 19.01 -12.12 -10.04
N LEU A 53 18.67 -11.44 -11.12
CA LEU A 53 17.45 -11.64 -11.88
C LEU A 53 17.39 -12.99 -12.64
N GLY A 54 18.49 -13.70 -12.80
CA GLY A 54 18.52 -15.02 -13.46
C GLY A 54 17.62 -16.07 -12.81
N GLU A 55 17.25 -15.89 -11.54
CA GLU A 55 16.31 -16.74 -10.81
C GLU A 55 14.82 -16.46 -11.15
N THR A 56 14.53 -15.35 -11.81
CA THR A 56 13.15 -14.91 -12.09
C THR A 56 12.59 -15.41 -13.40
N GLY A 57 13.39 -16.08 -14.23
CA GLY A 57 13.00 -16.53 -15.57
C GLY A 57 12.88 -15.38 -16.59
N LEU A 58 13.42 -14.21 -16.28
CA LEU A 58 13.60 -13.12 -17.22
C LEU A 58 14.75 -13.47 -18.16
N ASP A 59 14.53 -13.38 -19.47
CA ASP A 59 15.52 -13.61 -20.51
C ASP A 59 15.45 -12.52 -21.59
N ASP A 60 16.33 -12.58 -22.58
CA ASP A 60 16.38 -11.61 -23.68
C ASP A 60 15.07 -11.54 -24.50
N TYR A 61 14.22 -12.55 -24.43
CA TYR A 61 12.91 -12.59 -25.09
C TYR A 61 11.80 -12.05 -24.19
N PHE A 62 11.91 -12.24 -22.89
CA PHE A 62 10.97 -11.79 -21.87
C PHE A 62 11.66 -10.83 -20.90
N GLY A 63 12.11 -9.68 -21.43
CA GLY A 63 12.79 -8.65 -20.65
C GLY A 63 11.88 -7.95 -19.63
N PHE A 64 10.55 -8.06 -19.79
CA PHE A 64 9.57 -7.48 -18.90
C PHE A 64 8.69 -8.56 -18.31
N GLY A 65 8.88 -8.85 -17.04
CA GLY A 65 8.05 -9.80 -16.31
C GLY A 65 6.78 -9.18 -15.72
N LEU A 66 6.09 -10.01 -14.95
CA LEU A 66 4.89 -9.59 -14.19
C LEU A 66 5.17 -8.42 -13.24
N TRP A 67 6.40 -8.24 -12.81
CA TRP A 67 6.89 -7.15 -11.96
C TRP A 67 6.51 -5.78 -12.49
N ILE A 68 6.85 -5.49 -13.74
CA ILE A 68 6.58 -4.19 -14.37
C ILE A 68 5.08 -3.91 -14.47
N THR A 69 4.27 -4.93 -14.71
CA THR A 69 2.82 -4.77 -14.71
C THR A 69 2.30 -4.33 -13.34
N PHE A 70 2.79 -4.95 -12.27
CA PHE A 70 2.45 -4.54 -10.90
C PHE A 70 2.99 -3.16 -10.57
N ASP A 71 4.24 -2.88 -10.94
CA ASP A 71 4.87 -1.60 -10.66
C ASP A 71 4.12 -0.44 -11.33
N LEU A 72 3.80 -0.58 -12.61
CA LEU A 72 3.00 0.40 -13.34
C LEU A 72 1.60 0.59 -12.76
N ALA A 73 0.93 -0.50 -12.33
CA ALA A 73 -0.38 -0.41 -11.70
C ALA A 73 -0.32 0.34 -10.36
N VAL A 74 0.70 0.07 -9.55
CA VAL A 74 0.89 0.70 -8.25
C VAL A 74 1.30 2.17 -8.40
N ILE A 75 2.17 2.49 -9.36
CA ILE A 75 2.52 3.87 -9.71
C ILE A 75 1.29 4.64 -10.19
N ALA A 76 0.46 4.05 -11.06
CA ALA A 76 -0.76 4.69 -11.54
C ALA A 76 -1.74 4.99 -10.40
N LEU A 77 -1.87 4.06 -9.44
CA LEU A 77 -2.67 4.26 -8.24
C LEU A 77 -2.13 5.42 -7.39
N GLY A 78 -0.82 5.46 -7.17
CA GLY A 78 -0.14 6.54 -6.47
C GLY A 78 -0.31 7.90 -7.15
N ALA A 79 -0.20 7.94 -8.48
CA ALA A 79 -0.41 9.16 -9.28
C ALA A 79 -1.86 9.65 -9.15
N GLY A 80 -2.86 8.75 -9.18
CA GLY A 80 -4.27 9.08 -8.94
C GLY A 80 -4.49 9.67 -7.55
N ALA A 81 -3.84 9.12 -6.54
CA ALA A 81 -3.88 9.63 -5.18
C ALA A 81 -3.27 11.04 -5.09
N PHE A 82 -2.12 11.27 -5.72
CA PHE A 82 -1.47 12.59 -5.78
C PHE A 82 -2.35 13.61 -6.50
N PHE A 83 -2.95 13.23 -7.62
CA PHE A 83 -3.87 14.09 -8.37
C PHE A 83 -5.10 14.47 -7.54
N THR A 84 -5.69 13.53 -6.81
CA THR A 84 -6.79 13.80 -5.89
C THR A 84 -6.39 14.78 -4.79
N GLY A 85 -5.18 14.65 -4.26
CA GLY A 85 -4.60 15.61 -3.33
C GLY A 85 -4.47 17.01 -3.92
N ALA A 86 -3.95 17.11 -5.14
CA ALA A 86 -3.83 18.36 -5.88
C ALA A 86 -5.20 19.03 -6.09
N LEU A 87 -6.21 18.29 -6.52
CA LEU A 87 -7.58 18.80 -6.66
C LEU A 87 -8.13 19.34 -5.34
N ARG A 88 -7.89 18.64 -4.24
CA ARG A 88 -8.37 19.08 -2.93
C ARG A 88 -7.69 20.33 -2.44
N TYR A 89 -6.35 20.41 -2.54
CA TYR A 89 -5.58 21.49 -1.94
C TYR A 89 -5.38 22.68 -2.86
N LEU A 90 -5.22 22.48 -4.17
CA LEU A 90 -5.03 23.56 -5.14
C LEU A 90 -6.37 24.15 -5.61
N LEU A 91 -7.34 23.30 -5.93
CA LEU A 91 -8.65 23.74 -6.41
C LEU A 91 -9.69 23.86 -5.30
N ASN A 92 -9.33 23.52 -4.06
CA ASN A 92 -10.17 23.66 -2.86
C ASN A 92 -11.54 22.97 -2.98
N ILE A 93 -11.58 21.79 -3.59
CA ILE A 93 -12.82 21.03 -3.82
C ILE A 93 -13.23 20.35 -2.50
N ASP A 94 -14.25 20.89 -1.84
CA ASP A 94 -14.72 20.40 -0.54
C ASP A 94 -15.32 18.99 -0.57
N ALA A 95 -15.84 18.55 -1.70
CA ALA A 95 -16.36 17.19 -1.86
C ALA A 95 -15.31 16.09 -1.59
N LEU A 96 -14.01 16.38 -1.81
CA LEU A 96 -12.91 15.44 -1.61
C LEU A 96 -12.41 15.38 -0.15
N LYS A 97 -12.91 16.23 0.74
CA LYS A 97 -12.45 16.34 2.14
C LYS A 97 -12.54 15.02 2.91
N ASN A 98 -13.57 14.22 2.63
CA ASN A 98 -13.81 12.99 3.38
C ASN A 98 -12.88 11.83 2.94
N ILE A 99 -12.38 11.87 1.71
CA ILE A 99 -11.55 10.81 1.15
C ILE A 99 -10.06 11.13 1.15
N ILE A 100 -9.69 12.38 1.44
CA ILE A 100 -8.29 12.82 1.30
C ILE A 100 -7.33 12.03 2.20
N ASN A 101 -7.73 11.71 3.43
CA ASN A 101 -6.88 10.94 4.34
C ASN A 101 -6.61 9.52 3.81
N LEU A 102 -7.65 8.86 3.28
CA LEU A 102 -7.51 7.56 2.64
C LEU A 102 -6.60 7.64 1.41
N THR A 103 -6.79 8.66 0.60
CA THR A 103 -6.02 8.92 -0.61
C THR A 103 -4.54 9.11 -0.30
N VAL A 104 -4.20 9.87 0.75
CA VAL A 104 -2.82 10.07 1.18
C VAL A 104 -2.17 8.75 1.61
N VAL A 105 -2.88 7.93 2.38
CA VAL A 105 -2.39 6.61 2.82
C VAL A 105 -2.16 5.69 1.61
N VAL A 106 -3.13 5.63 0.69
CA VAL A 106 -3.00 4.82 -0.54
C VAL A 106 -1.86 5.30 -1.40
N GLY A 107 -1.68 6.61 -1.57
CA GLY A 107 -0.57 7.20 -2.31
C GLY A 107 0.78 6.85 -1.68
N PHE A 108 0.90 6.99 -0.38
CA PHE A 108 2.12 6.66 0.35
C PHE A 108 2.48 5.17 0.23
N LEU A 109 1.51 4.28 0.46
CA LEU A 109 1.72 2.83 0.32
C LEU A 109 2.05 2.44 -1.13
N GLY A 110 1.37 3.07 -2.11
CA GLY A 110 1.61 2.85 -3.53
C GLY A 110 3.05 3.21 -3.92
N TYR A 111 3.48 4.43 -3.66
CA TYR A 111 4.85 4.84 -4.02
C TYR A 111 5.92 4.07 -3.25
N SER A 112 5.70 3.79 -1.96
CA SER A 112 6.65 2.98 -1.18
C SER A 112 6.76 1.56 -1.72
N GLY A 113 5.63 0.96 -2.11
CA GLY A 113 5.58 -0.35 -2.75
C GLY A 113 6.29 -0.36 -4.10
N ALA A 114 6.02 0.62 -4.96
CA ALA A 114 6.69 0.76 -6.26
C ALA A 114 8.22 0.90 -6.10
N MET A 115 8.68 1.71 -5.16
CA MET A 115 10.12 1.83 -4.90
C MET A 115 10.76 0.52 -4.45
N LEU A 116 10.08 -0.27 -3.62
CA LEU A 116 10.58 -1.58 -3.21
C LEU A 116 10.65 -2.57 -4.38
N VAL A 117 9.63 -2.58 -5.24
CA VAL A 117 9.60 -3.43 -6.44
C VAL A 117 10.72 -3.01 -7.41
N LEU A 118 10.94 -1.71 -7.60
CA LEU A 118 11.99 -1.19 -8.47
C LEU A 118 13.39 -1.60 -8.00
N VAL A 119 13.64 -1.61 -6.69
CA VAL A 119 14.91 -2.11 -6.12
C VAL A 119 15.12 -3.60 -6.44
N LEU A 120 14.03 -4.38 -6.42
CA LEU A 120 14.08 -5.81 -6.79
C LEU A 120 14.30 -5.99 -8.29
N ASP A 121 13.72 -5.13 -9.12
CA ASP A 121 13.80 -5.19 -10.58
C ASP A 121 15.21 -4.83 -11.10
N THR A 122 15.94 -3.99 -10.39
CA THR A 122 17.35 -3.70 -10.70
C THR A 122 18.28 -4.89 -10.44
N GLY A 123 17.89 -5.85 -9.62
CA GLY A 123 18.56 -7.16 -9.43
C GLY A 123 19.99 -7.13 -8.90
N GLN A 124 20.58 -5.96 -8.76
CA GLN A 124 21.90 -5.74 -8.13
C GLN A 124 21.86 -4.42 -7.36
N PRO A 125 22.14 -4.41 -6.05
CA PRO A 125 22.30 -3.20 -5.30
C PRO A 125 23.60 -2.46 -5.69
#